data_559fcf1507cc83c352f8450a84469f37
#
_entry.id   559fcf1507cc83c352f8450a84469f37
#
_cell.length_a   1.000
_cell.length_b   1.000
_cell.length_c   1.000
_cell.angle_alpha   90.00
_cell.angle_beta   90.00
_cell.angle_gamma   90.00
#
_symmetry.space_group_name_H-M   'P 1'
#
loop_
_entity.id
_entity.type
_entity.pdbx_description
1 polymer ?
#
loop_
_entity_poly.entity_id
_entity_poly.type
_entity_poly.pdbx_seq_one_letter_code
_entity_poly.pdbx_strand_id
1 'polypeptide(L)'
;MYAVEMRGITKRFPGMIANDQIEFLVEKGEIHSLLGENGAGKTTLMKILFGIYQPDGGSIKINGNEIKHQTAVKAFEMGLGMVHQHFMLIDNMTVWENIVLGSEPGNFMIDRKKGKEIVKHLSEKYHFDLDVDAKISEISVGMKQRVEILKTLYRGAEIIILDEPTAVLTPLEVEQLLQILLEMKKEGKTIIFITHKLKETMAVSDHVTILRSGKSVEFLKTAETTEKELAALMVGYEIDMTLERKKVEKGETILSLQNVRLLPQAEKTVDLEIRAGEILGIAGVEGNGQQQLEEMIMGLEKVKCGKIFFKQEEITGMSVKERCKRGIGYIPSDRYKRAILPGFSLKDNYLLGNQYKDSYARKGMLNQEYIEKKTKELMEKFDVRAVNGDQLIGALSGGNQQKLVLSREVDKDPDLILACQPVRGLDIGAIKFIHNVLLELRNQGKAVLLISAELSDLFQLSDRIGVLYKGEMMSLQETEKYTTESISLFMAGKKGV
;
A
#
# COMPACT_ATOMS: atom_id res chain seq x y z
N MET A 1 29.84 -9.79 14.15
CA MET A 1 29.50 -9.02 15.36
C MET A 1 28.14 -8.38 15.14
N TYR A 2 27.19 -8.59 16.06
CA TYR A 2 25.84 -8.05 15.89
C TYR A 2 25.76 -6.58 16.23
N ALA A 3 25.10 -5.80 15.37
CA ALA A 3 24.71 -4.42 15.64
C ALA A 3 23.45 -4.38 16.52
N VAL A 4 22.51 -5.33 16.29
CA VAL A 4 21.28 -5.47 17.09
C VAL A 4 21.08 -6.94 17.46
N GLU A 5 20.82 -7.18 18.75
CA GLU A 5 20.38 -8.47 19.26
C GLU A 5 19.10 -8.27 20.07
N MET A 6 18.02 -8.87 19.64
CA MET A 6 16.74 -8.94 20.36
C MET A 6 16.44 -10.42 20.62
N ARG A 7 16.37 -10.84 21.89
CA ARG A 7 16.20 -12.25 22.25
C ARG A 7 15.00 -12.44 23.16
N GLY A 8 14.12 -13.36 22.77
CA GLY A 8 12.91 -13.71 23.52
C GLY A 8 11.93 -12.56 23.66
N ILE A 9 11.90 -11.63 22.70
CA ILE A 9 11.06 -10.43 22.80
C ILE A 9 9.59 -10.78 22.78
N THR A 10 8.90 -10.42 23.85
CA THR A 10 7.48 -10.61 23.99
C THR A 10 6.78 -9.28 24.20
N LYS A 11 5.68 -9.04 23.44
CA LYS A 11 4.81 -7.88 23.60
C LYS A 11 3.35 -8.27 23.52
N ARG A 12 2.60 -7.88 24.55
CA ARG A 12 1.18 -8.15 24.69
C ARG A 12 0.38 -6.85 24.66
N PHE A 13 -0.74 -6.88 23.98
CA PHE A 13 -1.76 -5.85 24.03
C PHE A 13 -3.08 -6.49 24.51
N PRO A 14 -4.07 -5.73 24.97
CA PRO A 14 -5.36 -6.27 25.35
C PRO A 14 -5.95 -7.14 24.24
N GLY A 15 -6.14 -8.42 24.52
CA GLY A 15 -6.73 -9.39 23.58
C GLY A 15 -5.79 -9.99 22.54
N MET A 16 -4.48 -9.61 22.47
CA MET A 16 -3.55 -10.18 21.49
C MET A 16 -2.10 -10.18 21.96
N ILE A 17 -1.32 -11.15 21.48
CA ILE A 17 0.14 -11.17 21.60
C ILE A 17 0.71 -10.72 20.27
N ALA A 18 1.30 -9.53 20.22
CA ALA A 18 1.86 -8.95 19.00
C ALA A 18 3.24 -9.51 18.67
N ASN A 19 4.05 -9.81 19.68
CA ASN A 19 5.34 -10.49 19.55
C ASN A 19 5.41 -11.56 20.66
N ASP A 20 5.81 -12.78 20.30
CA ASP A 20 5.88 -13.94 21.18
C ASP A 20 7.25 -14.60 21.03
N GLN A 21 8.14 -14.37 22.00
CA GLN A 21 9.50 -14.93 22.07
C GLN A 21 10.32 -14.71 20.78
N ILE A 22 10.27 -13.48 20.22
CA ILE A 22 10.97 -13.15 18.98
C ILE A 22 12.48 -13.18 19.15
N GLU A 23 13.16 -13.86 18.23
CA GLU A 23 14.62 -13.76 18.02
C GLU A 23 14.86 -12.89 16.78
N PHE A 24 15.66 -11.82 16.93
CA PHE A 24 16.01 -10.94 15.83
C PHE A 24 17.45 -10.46 15.98
N LEU A 25 18.28 -10.85 15.03
CA LEU A 25 19.74 -10.62 15.07
C LEU A 25 20.16 -9.92 13.77
N VAL A 26 20.87 -8.81 13.88
CA VAL A 26 21.37 -8.03 12.74
C VAL A 26 22.87 -7.86 12.85
N GLU A 27 23.61 -8.22 11.82
CA GLU A 27 25.05 -8.06 11.76
C GLU A 27 25.43 -6.59 11.46
N LYS A 28 26.62 -6.19 11.89
CA LYS A 28 27.11 -4.85 11.63
C LYS A 28 27.47 -4.66 10.15
N GLY A 29 26.96 -3.59 9.54
CA GLY A 29 27.26 -3.23 8.14
C GLY A 29 26.47 -4.04 7.10
N GLU A 30 25.39 -4.73 7.50
CA GLU A 30 24.51 -5.42 6.59
C GLU A 30 23.21 -4.67 6.31
N ILE A 31 22.53 -5.04 5.23
CA ILE A 31 21.11 -4.77 5.03
C ILE A 31 20.33 -6.02 5.42
N HIS A 32 19.57 -5.92 6.51
CA HIS A 32 18.76 -6.99 7.04
C HIS A 32 17.28 -6.72 6.80
N SER A 33 16.63 -7.56 6.01
CA SER A 33 15.19 -7.44 5.80
C SER A 33 14.37 -8.12 6.89
N LEU A 34 13.36 -7.41 7.39
CA LEU A 34 12.33 -7.97 8.26
C LEU A 34 11.05 -8.15 7.46
N LEU A 35 10.80 -9.39 7.04
CA LEU A 35 9.64 -9.78 6.25
C LEU A 35 8.49 -10.32 7.10
N GLY A 36 7.30 -10.25 6.57
CA GLY A 36 6.09 -10.85 7.15
C GLY A 36 4.85 -10.17 6.62
N GLU A 37 3.72 -10.82 6.76
CA GLU A 37 2.42 -10.24 6.40
C GLU A 37 2.04 -9.06 7.28
N ASN A 38 1.00 -8.32 6.89
CA ASN A 38 0.46 -7.24 7.71
C ASN A 38 -0.13 -7.83 9.01
N GLY A 39 0.24 -7.22 10.15
CA GLY A 39 -0.12 -7.77 11.46
C GLY A 39 0.82 -8.84 12.00
N ALA A 40 1.89 -9.23 11.29
CA ALA A 40 2.87 -10.20 11.77
C ALA A 40 3.72 -9.73 12.97
N GLY A 41 3.62 -8.45 13.37
CA GLY A 41 4.34 -7.89 14.51
C GLY A 41 5.59 -7.08 14.16
N LYS A 42 5.91 -6.87 12.88
CA LYS A 42 7.13 -6.15 12.39
C LYS A 42 7.28 -4.75 12.98
N THR A 43 6.28 -3.90 12.75
CA THR A 43 6.29 -2.51 13.25
C THR A 43 6.29 -2.45 14.79
N THR A 44 5.65 -3.42 15.46
CA THR A 44 5.69 -3.52 16.93
C THR A 44 7.10 -3.82 17.42
N LEU A 45 7.78 -4.80 16.80
CA LEU A 45 9.15 -5.15 17.12
C LEU A 45 10.11 -3.96 16.95
N MET A 46 9.97 -3.23 15.86
CA MET A 46 10.80 -2.05 15.61
C MET A 46 10.51 -0.88 16.54
N LYS A 47 9.23 -0.68 16.90
CA LYS A 47 8.86 0.32 17.94
C LYS A 47 9.42 -0.05 19.32
N ILE A 48 9.59 -1.34 19.62
CA ILE A 48 10.29 -1.81 20.83
C ILE A 48 11.80 -1.49 20.71
N LEU A 49 12.43 -1.84 19.60
CA LEU A 49 13.86 -1.57 19.36
C LEU A 49 14.16 -0.07 19.44
N PHE A 50 13.30 0.77 18.86
CA PHE A 50 13.44 2.22 18.90
C PHE A 50 13.02 2.88 20.22
N GLY A 51 12.40 2.10 21.15
CA GLY A 51 12.05 2.57 22.49
C GLY A 51 10.73 3.31 22.62
N ILE A 52 9.83 3.18 21.61
CA ILE A 52 8.46 3.70 21.66
C ILE A 52 7.60 2.77 22.55
N TYR A 53 7.82 1.47 22.46
CA TYR A 53 7.19 0.47 23.32
C TYR A 53 8.23 -0.21 24.20
N GLN A 54 7.82 -0.55 25.44
CA GLN A 54 8.62 -1.45 26.30
C GLN A 54 8.21 -2.89 26.01
N PRO A 55 9.17 -3.84 25.92
CA PRO A 55 8.85 -5.25 25.85
C PRO A 55 8.31 -5.72 27.19
N ASP A 56 7.45 -6.75 27.18
CA ASP A 56 6.94 -7.41 28.39
C ASP A 56 7.88 -8.55 28.82
N GLY A 57 8.83 -8.95 27.96
CA GLY A 57 9.87 -9.95 28.22
C GLY A 57 10.94 -9.93 27.13
N GLY A 58 12.07 -10.56 27.42
CA GLY A 58 13.24 -10.62 26.55
C GLY A 58 14.33 -9.59 26.86
N SER A 59 15.37 -9.57 26.05
CA SER A 59 16.51 -8.66 26.18
C SER A 59 16.87 -8.03 24.85
N ILE A 60 17.40 -6.81 24.93
CA ILE A 60 17.85 -6.03 23.75
C ILE A 60 19.30 -5.60 23.97
N LYS A 61 20.15 -5.86 22.97
CA LYS A 61 21.52 -5.31 22.92
C LYS A 61 21.72 -4.54 21.63
N ILE A 62 22.38 -3.41 21.71
CA ILE A 62 22.79 -2.59 20.58
C ILE A 62 24.30 -2.42 20.66
N ASN A 63 25.02 -2.82 19.60
CA ASN A 63 26.49 -2.86 19.55
C ASN A 63 27.10 -3.56 20.80
N GLY A 64 26.49 -4.67 21.25
CA GLY A 64 26.91 -5.44 22.42
C GLY A 64 26.48 -4.89 23.78
N ASN A 65 25.93 -3.68 23.85
CA ASN A 65 25.48 -3.05 25.11
C ASN A 65 24.05 -3.41 25.41
N GLU A 66 23.79 -4.03 26.56
CA GLU A 66 22.45 -4.40 26.99
C GLU A 66 21.66 -3.19 27.49
N ILE A 67 20.42 -3.11 27.07
CA ILE A 67 19.53 -1.98 27.37
C ILE A 67 18.39 -2.46 28.25
N LYS A 68 18.36 -2.02 29.50
CA LYS A 68 17.31 -2.39 30.46
C LYS A 68 16.00 -1.62 30.26
N HIS A 69 16.08 -0.34 29.86
CA HIS A 69 14.93 0.51 29.58
C HIS A 69 15.22 1.30 28.31
N GLN A 70 14.62 0.87 27.21
CA GLN A 70 14.75 1.52 25.92
C GLN A 70 13.86 2.76 25.87
N THR A 71 14.40 3.87 25.38
CA THR A 71 13.67 5.09 25.05
C THR A 71 14.17 5.62 23.72
N ALA A 72 13.36 6.41 23.02
CA ALA A 72 13.76 6.99 21.74
C ALA A 72 15.03 7.87 21.87
N VAL A 73 15.18 8.56 22.99
CA VAL A 73 16.40 9.36 23.26
C VAL A 73 17.63 8.47 23.34
N LYS A 74 17.58 7.39 24.11
CA LYS A 74 18.68 6.42 24.19
C LYS A 74 18.94 5.73 22.85
N ALA A 75 17.90 5.44 22.10
CA ALA A 75 18.06 4.88 20.75
C ALA A 75 18.92 5.80 19.88
N PHE A 76 18.61 7.10 19.85
CA PHE A 76 19.41 8.10 19.14
C PHE A 76 20.86 8.19 19.66
N GLU A 77 21.05 8.24 20.97
CA GLU A 77 22.37 8.27 21.59
C GLU A 77 23.24 7.05 21.21
N MET A 78 22.60 5.91 20.96
CA MET A 78 23.25 4.66 20.53
C MET A 78 23.39 4.56 18.99
N GLY A 79 23.04 5.61 18.26
CA GLY A 79 23.17 5.68 16.82
C GLY A 79 22.05 4.97 16.05
N LEU A 80 20.87 4.71 16.66
CA LEU A 80 19.70 4.25 15.93
C LEU A 80 18.94 5.43 15.35
N GLY A 81 18.55 5.30 14.08
CA GLY A 81 17.61 6.19 13.42
C GLY A 81 16.43 5.39 12.87
N MET A 82 15.26 6.00 12.81
CA MET A 82 14.07 5.36 12.24
C MET A 82 13.34 6.30 11.27
N VAL A 83 13.08 5.79 10.09
CA VAL A 83 12.21 6.39 9.08
C VAL A 83 10.88 5.67 9.17
N HIS A 84 9.84 6.40 9.51
CA HIS A 84 8.50 5.87 9.73
C HIS A 84 7.74 5.71 8.42
N GLN A 85 6.74 4.83 8.41
CA GLN A 85 5.83 4.59 7.28
C GLN A 85 5.07 5.88 6.85
N HIS A 86 4.73 6.75 7.82
CA HIS A 86 4.16 8.07 7.55
C HIS A 86 5.21 9.13 7.81
N PHE A 87 5.33 10.09 6.89
CA PHE A 87 6.32 11.17 7.02
C PHE A 87 6.11 12.00 8.28
N MET A 88 7.19 12.21 9.01
CA MET A 88 7.24 13.08 10.19
C MET A 88 7.85 14.46 9.82
N LEU A 89 7.36 15.02 8.70
CA LEU A 89 7.80 16.30 8.16
C LEU A 89 6.76 17.40 8.42
N ILE A 90 7.24 18.62 8.57
CA ILE A 90 6.42 19.81 8.75
C ILE A 90 6.29 20.52 7.40
N ASP A 91 5.09 20.48 6.80
CA ASP A 91 4.83 20.93 5.43
C ASP A 91 5.19 22.41 5.17
N ASN A 92 5.04 23.28 6.16
CA ASN A 92 5.31 24.73 6.04
C ASN A 92 6.80 25.08 6.19
N MET A 93 7.63 24.16 6.63
CA MET A 93 9.08 24.33 6.75
C MET A 93 9.80 23.92 5.48
N THR A 94 10.99 24.47 5.27
CA THR A 94 11.88 24.08 4.19
C THR A 94 12.54 22.73 4.45
N VAL A 95 13.16 22.14 3.42
CA VAL A 95 13.90 20.87 3.53
C VAL A 95 14.98 20.96 4.60
N TRP A 96 15.84 22.01 4.57
CA TRP A 96 16.91 22.13 5.55
C TRP A 96 16.38 22.34 6.98
N GLU A 97 15.30 23.12 7.18
CA GLU A 97 14.70 23.33 8.49
C GLU A 97 14.16 22.03 9.08
N ASN A 98 13.50 21.19 8.26
CA ASN A 98 13.02 19.88 8.71
C ASN A 98 14.17 18.94 9.13
N ILE A 99 15.29 18.97 8.41
CA ILE A 99 16.42 18.08 8.67
C ILE A 99 17.13 18.46 9.98
N VAL A 100 17.37 19.75 10.20
CA VAL A 100 18.10 20.21 11.40
C VAL A 100 17.21 20.34 12.64
N LEU A 101 15.91 20.26 12.50
CA LEU A 101 14.93 20.44 13.59
C LEU A 101 15.25 19.55 14.80
N GLY A 102 15.44 20.19 15.97
CA GLY A 102 15.81 19.52 17.23
C GLY A 102 17.30 19.16 17.36
N SER A 103 18.14 19.60 16.41
CA SER A 103 19.61 19.52 16.46
C SER A 103 20.20 20.67 15.64
N GLU A 104 19.63 21.87 15.80
CA GLU A 104 19.97 23.04 15.02
C GLU A 104 21.44 23.46 15.27
N PRO A 105 22.16 23.82 14.21
CA PRO A 105 23.53 24.33 14.38
C PRO A 105 23.50 25.74 14.98
N GLY A 106 24.41 25.99 15.95
CA GLY A 106 24.55 27.24 16.68
C GLY A 106 24.39 27.05 18.19
N ASN A 107 24.83 28.07 18.98
CA ASN A 107 24.77 27.97 20.44
C ASN A 107 23.55 28.73 21.03
N PHE A 108 23.38 30.03 20.69
CA PHE A 108 22.30 30.89 21.19
C PHE A 108 21.29 31.24 20.09
N MET A 109 21.71 31.24 18.84
CA MET A 109 20.87 31.47 17.65
C MET A 109 21.17 30.40 16.61
N ILE A 110 20.16 30.06 15.84
CA ILE A 110 20.27 29.08 14.75
C ILE A 110 21.16 29.67 13.65
N ASP A 111 22.25 28.99 13.36
CA ASP A 111 23.15 29.33 12.24
C ASP A 111 22.56 28.75 10.94
N ARG A 112 21.69 29.55 10.30
CA ARG A 112 21.01 29.16 9.05
C ARG A 112 21.97 28.83 7.91
N LYS A 113 23.09 29.59 7.80
CA LYS A 113 24.06 29.38 6.73
C LYS A 113 24.75 28.03 6.90
N LYS A 114 25.26 27.77 8.10
CA LYS A 114 25.88 26.50 8.44
C LYS A 114 24.91 25.33 8.30
N GLY A 115 23.64 25.49 8.73
CA GLY A 115 22.60 24.47 8.56
C GLY A 115 22.38 24.08 7.11
N LYS A 116 22.19 25.06 6.22
CA LYS A 116 22.05 24.81 4.79
C LYS A 116 23.28 24.17 4.16
N GLU A 117 24.48 24.62 4.50
CA GLU A 117 25.73 24.05 3.98
C GLU A 117 25.89 22.58 4.37
N ILE A 118 25.58 22.21 5.62
CA ILE A 118 25.66 20.81 6.08
C ILE A 118 24.64 19.96 5.34
N VAL A 119 23.39 20.42 5.24
CA VAL A 119 22.32 19.67 4.56
C VAL A 119 22.62 19.50 3.08
N LYS A 120 23.11 20.55 2.42
CA LYS A 120 23.53 20.50 1.03
C LYS A 120 24.64 19.50 0.80
N HIS A 121 25.70 19.54 1.63
CA HIS A 121 26.80 18.59 1.56
C HIS A 121 26.35 17.14 1.74
N LEU A 122 25.44 16.87 2.70
CA LEU A 122 24.88 15.53 2.89
C LEU A 122 24.00 15.09 1.70
N SER A 123 23.21 16.02 1.14
CA SER A 123 22.39 15.74 -0.06
C SER A 123 23.26 15.39 -1.27
N GLU A 124 24.34 16.13 -1.49
CA GLU A 124 25.32 15.85 -2.55
C GLU A 124 26.03 14.52 -2.32
N LYS A 125 26.48 14.25 -1.08
CA LYS A 125 27.16 13.00 -0.71
C LYS A 125 26.36 11.75 -1.04
N TYR A 126 25.04 11.76 -0.78
CA TYR A 126 24.14 10.61 -1.01
C TYR A 126 23.33 10.71 -2.30
N HIS A 127 23.67 11.65 -3.19
CA HIS A 127 23.01 11.85 -4.48
C HIS A 127 21.49 12.02 -4.38
N PHE A 128 21.02 12.72 -3.33
CA PHE A 128 19.59 12.93 -3.10
C PHE A 128 18.96 14.01 -3.98
N ASP A 129 19.79 14.91 -4.52
CA ASP A 129 19.36 16.00 -5.42
C ASP A 129 18.19 16.83 -4.85
N LEU A 130 18.35 17.29 -3.59
CA LEU A 130 17.34 18.04 -2.88
C LEU A 130 17.62 19.54 -2.95
N ASP A 131 16.60 20.32 -3.31
CA ASP A 131 16.62 21.77 -3.10
C ASP A 131 16.37 22.04 -1.60
N VAL A 132 17.42 22.48 -0.91
CA VAL A 132 17.39 22.70 0.53
C VAL A 132 16.45 23.82 0.96
N ASP A 133 16.12 24.75 0.06
CA ASP A 133 15.28 25.91 0.29
C ASP A 133 13.79 25.67 -0.10
N ALA A 134 13.50 24.58 -0.81
CA ALA A 134 12.14 24.22 -1.14
C ALA A 134 11.33 23.85 0.12
N LYS A 135 10.04 24.21 0.13
CA LYS A 135 9.12 23.80 1.19
C LYS A 135 8.72 22.34 1.02
N ILE A 136 8.50 21.65 2.12
CA ILE A 136 8.05 20.25 2.11
C ILE A 136 6.71 20.10 1.37
N SER A 137 5.81 21.07 1.46
CA SER A 137 4.53 21.06 0.71
C SER A 137 4.69 21.10 -0.82
N GLU A 138 5.86 21.53 -1.32
CA GLU A 138 6.11 21.76 -2.74
C GLU A 138 6.89 20.63 -3.42
N ILE A 139 7.48 19.71 -2.64
CA ILE A 139 8.28 18.60 -3.14
C ILE A 139 7.46 17.31 -3.32
N SER A 140 7.93 16.43 -4.21
CA SER A 140 7.30 15.13 -4.45
C SER A 140 7.39 14.19 -3.24
N VAL A 141 6.56 13.16 -3.24
CA VAL A 141 6.56 12.13 -2.19
C VAL A 141 7.91 11.42 -2.11
N GLY A 142 8.53 11.12 -3.25
CA GLY A 142 9.88 10.54 -3.30
C GLY A 142 10.95 11.45 -2.71
N MET A 143 10.84 12.77 -2.93
CA MET A 143 11.73 13.73 -2.27
C MET A 143 11.49 13.81 -0.76
N LYS A 144 10.24 13.74 -0.29
CA LYS A 144 9.92 13.67 1.15
C LYS A 144 10.58 12.46 1.82
N GLN A 145 10.59 11.31 1.14
CA GLN A 145 11.28 10.11 1.61
C GLN A 145 12.78 10.33 1.78
N ARG A 146 13.42 10.98 0.79
CA ARG A 146 14.86 11.33 0.86
C ARG A 146 15.16 12.29 2.01
N VAL A 147 14.26 13.26 2.27
CA VAL A 147 14.39 14.19 3.40
C VAL A 147 14.35 13.45 4.74
N GLU A 148 13.45 12.48 4.94
CA GLU A 148 13.40 11.67 6.16
C GLU A 148 14.68 10.84 6.37
N ILE A 149 15.21 10.24 5.31
CA ILE A 149 16.48 9.50 5.39
C ILE A 149 17.63 10.46 5.74
N LEU A 150 17.69 11.61 5.05
CA LEU A 150 18.76 12.59 5.30
C LEU A 150 18.71 13.17 6.71
N LYS A 151 17.52 13.41 7.24
CA LYS A 151 17.28 13.81 8.64
C LYS A 151 17.86 12.80 9.63
N THR A 152 17.69 11.51 9.33
CA THR A 152 18.22 10.42 10.14
C THR A 152 19.75 10.37 10.08
N LEU A 153 20.32 10.55 8.89
CA LEU A 153 21.77 10.61 8.67
C LEU A 153 22.41 11.85 9.30
N TYR A 154 21.75 13.01 9.21
CA TYR A 154 22.19 14.26 9.84
C TYR A 154 22.39 14.10 11.36
N ARG A 155 21.53 13.30 12.00
CA ARG A 155 21.60 12.99 13.43
C ARG A 155 22.65 11.94 13.78
N GLY A 156 23.44 11.48 12.81
CA GLY A 156 24.56 10.55 13.03
C GLY A 156 24.15 9.09 13.19
N ALA A 157 23.01 8.67 12.63
CA ALA A 157 22.59 7.27 12.71
C ALA A 157 23.61 6.33 12.04
N GLU A 158 23.96 5.26 12.76
CA GLU A 158 24.79 4.15 12.31
C GLU A 158 23.93 2.92 11.98
N ILE A 159 22.80 2.77 12.66
CA ILE A 159 21.78 1.73 12.44
C ILE A 159 20.50 2.42 12.03
N ILE A 160 20.00 2.13 10.83
CA ILE A 160 18.86 2.83 10.23
C ILE A 160 17.72 1.85 10.01
N ILE A 161 16.58 2.13 10.65
CA ILE A 161 15.34 1.36 10.49
C ILE A 161 14.49 2.07 9.44
N LEU A 162 14.09 1.36 8.40
CA LEU A 162 13.20 1.84 7.33
C LEU A 162 11.91 1.04 7.36
N ASP A 163 10.79 1.66 7.77
CA ASP A 163 9.49 0.99 7.88
C ASP A 163 8.66 1.25 6.61
N GLU A 164 8.60 0.24 5.71
CA GLU A 164 7.92 0.28 4.42
C GLU A 164 8.25 1.52 3.55
N PRO A 165 9.54 1.81 3.32
CA PRO A 165 9.95 3.08 2.72
C PRO A 165 9.57 3.24 1.25
N THR A 166 9.12 2.17 0.59
CA THR A 166 8.80 2.12 -0.84
C THR A 166 7.29 2.11 -1.13
N ALA A 167 6.45 2.17 -0.09
CA ALA A 167 4.99 1.99 -0.24
C ALA A 167 4.31 3.04 -1.12
N VAL A 168 4.91 4.22 -1.26
CA VAL A 168 4.34 5.38 -1.98
C VAL A 168 5.22 5.88 -3.13
N LEU A 169 6.29 5.14 -3.45
CA LEU A 169 7.27 5.50 -4.48
C LEU A 169 6.91 4.92 -5.85
N THR A 170 7.29 5.63 -6.91
CA THR A 170 7.29 5.07 -8.27
C THR A 170 8.37 3.99 -8.40
N PRO A 171 8.27 3.05 -9.36
CA PRO A 171 9.31 2.03 -9.57
C PRO A 171 10.71 2.62 -9.76
N LEU A 172 10.84 3.73 -10.49
CA LEU A 172 12.11 4.41 -10.69
C LEU A 172 12.67 4.98 -9.38
N GLU A 173 11.79 5.56 -8.53
CA GLU A 173 12.20 6.07 -7.22
C GLU A 173 12.58 4.92 -6.27
N VAL A 174 11.91 3.75 -6.38
CA VAL A 174 12.29 2.53 -5.64
C VAL A 174 13.69 2.10 -6.04
N GLU A 175 14.00 1.96 -7.32
CA GLU A 175 15.34 1.59 -7.80
C GLU A 175 16.42 2.56 -7.28
N GLN A 176 16.15 3.87 -7.36
CA GLN A 176 17.05 4.88 -6.83
C GLN A 176 17.26 4.75 -5.32
N LEU A 177 16.19 4.51 -4.56
CA LEU A 177 16.30 4.28 -3.12
C LEU A 177 17.13 3.04 -2.80
N LEU A 178 16.89 1.91 -3.48
CA LEU A 178 17.65 0.68 -3.27
C LEU A 178 19.15 0.88 -3.56
N GLN A 179 19.51 1.64 -4.58
CA GLN A 179 20.91 1.99 -4.86
C GLN A 179 21.53 2.82 -3.72
N ILE A 180 20.81 3.79 -3.20
CA ILE A 180 21.24 4.60 -2.05
C ILE A 180 21.48 3.71 -0.83
N LEU A 181 20.61 2.73 -0.55
CA LEU A 181 20.79 1.81 0.58
C LEU A 181 22.07 0.97 0.41
N LEU A 182 22.38 0.52 -0.81
CA LEU A 182 23.61 -0.21 -1.12
C LEU A 182 24.86 0.66 -0.94
N GLU A 183 24.80 1.94 -1.26
CA GLU A 183 25.89 2.90 -1.02
C GLU A 183 26.10 3.13 0.48
N MET A 184 25.02 3.36 1.24
CA MET A 184 25.09 3.50 2.69
C MET A 184 25.68 2.26 3.37
N LYS A 185 25.34 1.06 2.90
CA LYS A 185 25.94 -0.20 3.36
C LYS A 185 27.44 -0.23 3.08
N LYS A 186 27.90 0.19 1.89
CA LYS A 186 29.34 0.27 1.55
C LYS A 186 30.09 1.22 2.47
N GLU A 187 29.43 2.26 3.00
CA GLU A 187 29.97 3.15 4.02
C GLU A 187 29.95 2.55 5.45
N GLY A 188 29.49 1.32 5.60
CA GLY A 188 29.46 0.60 6.87
C GLY A 188 28.21 0.84 7.71
N LYS A 189 27.17 1.49 7.17
CA LYS A 189 25.88 1.63 7.84
C LYS A 189 25.18 0.28 7.93
N THR A 190 24.49 0.05 9.03
CA THR A 190 23.60 -1.11 9.21
C THR A 190 22.18 -0.68 8.92
N ILE A 191 21.46 -1.44 8.08
CA ILE A 191 20.11 -1.07 7.66
C ILE A 191 19.15 -2.20 7.98
N ILE A 192 18.08 -1.88 8.69
CA ILE A 192 16.94 -2.77 8.93
C ILE A 192 15.82 -2.33 8.00
N PHE A 193 15.53 -3.16 6.99
CA PHE A 193 14.60 -2.87 5.92
C PHE A 193 13.32 -3.66 6.11
N ILE A 194 12.23 -2.98 6.53
CA ILE A 194 10.94 -3.60 6.75
C ILE A 194 10.13 -3.47 5.48
N THR A 195 9.75 -4.59 4.91
CA THR A 195 8.93 -4.64 3.71
C THR A 195 8.12 -5.94 3.66
N HIS A 196 7.11 -5.97 2.80
CA HIS A 196 6.42 -7.19 2.38
C HIS A 196 6.70 -7.50 0.89
N LYS A 197 7.52 -6.67 0.23
CA LYS A 197 7.86 -6.77 -1.20
C LYS A 197 9.10 -7.63 -1.40
N LEU A 198 8.90 -8.84 -1.89
CA LEU A 198 9.96 -9.85 -2.03
C LEU A 198 11.05 -9.42 -2.99
N LYS A 199 10.70 -8.80 -4.13
CA LYS A 199 11.67 -8.33 -5.13
C LYS A 199 12.65 -7.32 -4.56
N GLU A 200 12.17 -6.39 -3.72
CA GLU A 200 13.02 -5.39 -3.07
C GLU A 200 13.99 -6.06 -2.10
N THR A 201 13.48 -7.02 -1.31
CA THR A 201 14.30 -7.82 -0.38
C THR A 201 15.41 -8.57 -1.13
N MET A 202 15.06 -9.27 -2.21
CA MET A 202 16.03 -10.02 -3.02
C MET A 202 17.10 -9.13 -3.65
N ALA A 203 16.75 -7.86 -3.94
CA ALA A 203 17.65 -6.94 -4.61
C ALA A 203 18.72 -6.34 -3.69
N VAL A 204 18.47 -6.17 -2.38
CA VAL A 204 19.38 -5.41 -1.52
C VAL A 204 19.82 -6.10 -0.25
N SER A 205 19.08 -7.10 0.25
CA SER A 205 19.32 -7.66 1.58
C SER A 205 20.41 -8.72 1.60
N ASP A 206 21.17 -8.78 2.68
CA ASP A 206 22.11 -9.87 2.95
C ASP A 206 21.41 -11.02 3.66
N HIS A 207 20.65 -10.68 4.71
CA HIS A 207 19.87 -11.63 5.47
C HIS A 207 18.41 -11.19 5.59
N VAL A 208 17.58 -12.16 5.84
CA VAL A 208 16.13 -12.00 5.99
C VAL A 208 15.66 -12.72 7.24
N THR A 209 14.92 -12.02 8.10
CA THR A 209 14.13 -12.62 9.17
C THR A 209 12.65 -12.58 8.81
N ILE A 210 11.98 -13.72 8.90
CA ILE A 210 10.55 -13.84 8.58
C ILE A 210 9.74 -13.89 9.88
N LEU A 211 8.78 -12.95 10.00
CA LEU A 211 7.79 -12.95 11.07
C LEU A 211 6.45 -13.44 10.56
N ARG A 212 5.80 -14.31 11.33
CA ARG A 212 4.44 -14.77 11.08
C ARG A 212 3.68 -14.93 12.39
N SER A 213 2.50 -14.31 12.49
CA SER A 213 1.63 -14.38 13.68
C SER A 213 2.35 -14.09 15.01
N GLY A 214 3.23 -13.07 14.99
CA GLY A 214 3.96 -12.64 16.19
C GLY A 214 5.17 -13.49 16.56
N LYS A 215 5.60 -14.43 15.71
CA LYS A 215 6.78 -15.30 15.94
C LYS A 215 7.81 -15.14 14.82
N SER A 216 9.09 -15.31 15.16
CA SER A 216 10.14 -15.50 14.17
C SER A 216 10.05 -16.93 13.63
N VAL A 217 9.88 -17.06 12.31
CA VAL A 217 9.72 -18.36 11.63
C VAL A 217 11.07 -18.87 11.15
N GLU A 218 11.83 -18.01 10.47
CA GLU A 218 13.08 -18.39 9.85
C GLU A 218 14.03 -17.20 9.75
N PHE A 219 15.33 -17.49 9.74
CA PHE A 219 16.41 -16.57 9.44
C PHE A 219 17.24 -17.15 8.29
N LEU A 220 17.35 -16.42 7.19
CA LEU A 220 17.96 -16.91 5.95
C LEU A 220 18.95 -15.90 5.38
N LYS A 221 19.96 -16.41 4.66
CA LYS A 221 20.73 -15.58 3.74
C LYS A 221 19.95 -15.38 2.45
N THR A 222 19.83 -14.14 2.00
CA THR A 222 19.06 -13.81 0.79
C THR A 222 19.62 -14.54 -0.44
N ALA A 223 20.93 -14.71 -0.54
CA ALA A 223 21.58 -15.41 -1.64
C ALA A 223 21.27 -16.94 -1.71
N GLU A 224 20.75 -17.51 -0.63
CA GLU A 224 20.47 -18.94 -0.50
C GLU A 224 18.97 -19.28 -0.61
N THR A 225 18.11 -18.29 -0.92
CA THR A 225 16.65 -18.43 -0.99
C THR A 225 16.07 -17.84 -2.28
N THR A 226 14.77 -18.01 -2.49
CA THR A 226 14.03 -17.50 -3.64
C THR A 226 12.78 -16.73 -3.22
N GLU A 227 12.25 -15.86 -4.10
CA GLU A 227 10.99 -15.16 -3.84
C GLU A 227 9.85 -16.13 -3.48
N LYS A 228 9.78 -17.28 -4.16
CA LYS A 228 8.76 -18.32 -3.94
C LYS A 228 8.87 -18.92 -2.53
N GLU A 229 10.09 -19.22 -2.10
CA GLU A 229 10.36 -19.77 -0.77
C GLU A 229 10.03 -18.75 0.34
N LEU A 230 10.47 -17.51 0.16
CA LEU A 230 10.14 -16.41 1.10
C LEU A 230 8.62 -16.22 1.21
N ALA A 231 7.89 -16.25 0.08
CA ALA A 231 6.43 -16.17 0.06
C ALA A 231 5.79 -17.33 0.84
N ALA A 232 6.25 -18.55 0.63
CA ALA A 232 5.74 -19.74 1.33
C ALA A 232 5.98 -19.66 2.84
N LEU A 233 7.15 -19.21 3.27
CA LEU A 233 7.48 -19.04 4.68
C LEU A 233 6.65 -17.92 5.35
N MET A 234 6.40 -16.80 4.64
CA MET A 234 5.56 -15.71 5.13
C MET A 234 4.12 -16.15 5.39
N VAL A 235 3.54 -16.94 4.49
CA VAL A 235 2.13 -17.36 4.54
C VAL A 235 1.96 -18.69 5.31
N GLY A 236 2.97 -19.55 5.26
CA GLY A 236 2.97 -20.85 5.95
C GLY A 236 2.51 -22.03 5.12
N TYR A 237 2.26 -21.83 3.83
CA TYR A 237 1.97 -22.88 2.84
C TYR A 237 2.45 -22.45 1.45
N GLU A 238 2.70 -23.41 0.56
CA GLU A 238 3.07 -23.08 -0.83
C GLU A 238 1.94 -22.33 -1.53
N ILE A 239 2.25 -21.15 -2.06
CA ILE A 239 1.32 -20.37 -2.88
C ILE A 239 1.78 -20.50 -4.33
N ASP A 240 0.96 -21.11 -5.15
CA ASP A 240 1.10 -20.99 -6.59
C ASP A 240 0.61 -19.60 -7.02
N MET A 241 1.53 -18.70 -7.36
CA MET A 241 1.23 -17.31 -7.79
C MET A 241 0.84 -17.24 -9.27
N THR A 242 0.78 -18.35 -9.99
CA THR A 242 0.34 -18.35 -11.38
C THR A 242 -1.15 -18.01 -11.47
N LEU A 243 -1.46 -17.06 -12.32
CA LEU A 243 -2.82 -16.66 -12.65
C LEU A 243 -3.15 -17.16 -14.07
N GLU A 244 -4.18 -17.98 -14.19
CA GLU A 244 -4.65 -18.44 -15.50
C GLU A 244 -5.48 -17.35 -16.19
N ARG A 245 -4.90 -16.69 -17.18
CA ARG A 245 -5.62 -15.74 -18.03
C ARG A 245 -6.19 -16.47 -19.26
N LYS A 246 -7.50 -16.65 -19.29
CA LYS A 246 -8.19 -17.18 -20.47
C LYS A 246 -8.29 -16.09 -21.54
N LYS A 247 -8.20 -16.47 -22.82
CA LYS A 247 -8.57 -15.56 -23.92
C LYS A 247 -10.08 -15.36 -23.88
N VAL A 248 -10.51 -14.11 -23.77
CA VAL A 248 -11.93 -13.71 -23.78
C VAL A 248 -12.12 -12.73 -24.93
N GLU A 249 -13.17 -12.94 -25.73
CA GLU A 249 -13.58 -11.98 -26.74
C GLU A 249 -14.18 -10.76 -26.06
N LYS A 250 -13.73 -9.57 -26.44
CA LYS A 250 -14.23 -8.31 -25.89
C LYS A 250 -15.60 -8.03 -26.50
N GLY A 251 -16.59 -7.82 -25.64
CA GLY A 251 -17.96 -7.51 -26.03
C GLY A 251 -18.19 -6.00 -26.28
N GLU A 252 -19.42 -5.56 -26.04
CA GLU A 252 -19.84 -4.16 -26.17
C GLU A 252 -19.17 -3.25 -25.15
N THR A 253 -19.12 -1.95 -25.45
CA THR A 253 -18.65 -0.91 -24.52
C THR A 253 -19.63 -0.79 -23.34
N ILE A 254 -19.13 -1.03 -22.13
CA ILE A 254 -19.90 -0.95 -20.87
C ILE A 254 -19.79 0.44 -20.24
N LEU A 255 -18.59 1.03 -20.21
CA LEU A 255 -18.36 2.37 -19.68
C LEU A 255 -17.61 3.20 -20.72
N SER A 256 -18.03 4.45 -20.91
CA SER A 256 -17.32 5.43 -21.75
C SER A 256 -17.28 6.79 -21.06
N LEU A 257 -16.09 7.38 -21.02
CA LEU A 257 -15.86 8.74 -20.62
C LEU A 257 -15.53 9.55 -21.88
N GLN A 258 -16.19 10.70 -22.08
CA GLN A 258 -15.99 11.56 -23.21
C GLN A 258 -15.65 12.98 -22.76
N ASN A 259 -14.44 13.43 -23.09
CA ASN A 259 -13.91 14.75 -22.76
C ASN A 259 -13.99 15.09 -21.26
N VAL A 260 -13.76 14.12 -20.36
CA VAL A 260 -13.86 14.33 -18.92
C VAL A 260 -12.59 14.98 -18.38
N ARG A 261 -12.73 16.12 -17.69
CA ARG A 261 -11.61 16.79 -17.02
C ARG A 261 -11.49 16.29 -15.58
N LEU A 262 -10.44 15.58 -15.27
CA LEU A 262 -10.23 14.99 -13.94
C LEU A 262 -9.76 16.02 -12.91
N LEU A 263 -8.83 16.88 -13.26
CA LEU A 263 -8.28 17.90 -12.36
C LEU A 263 -8.46 19.31 -12.93
N PRO A 264 -8.70 20.35 -12.11
CA PRO A 264 -8.88 21.72 -12.59
C PRO A 264 -7.69 22.25 -13.39
N GLN A 265 -6.47 21.84 -13.01
CA GLN A 265 -5.21 22.25 -13.65
C GLN A 265 -4.82 21.39 -14.86
N ALA A 266 -5.57 20.31 -15.16
CA ALA A 266 -5.28 19.50 -16.33
C ALA A 266 -5.56 20.27 -17.63
N GLU A 267 -4.60 20.27 -18.55
CA GLU A 267 -4.76 20.94 -19.86
C GLU A 267 -5.65 20.13 -20.78
N LYS A 268 -5.54 18.78 -20.72
CA LYS A 268 -6.32 17.86 -21.56
C LYS A 268 -7.42 17.16 -20.77
N THR A 269 -8.43 16.78 -21.51
CA THR A 269 -9.52 15.90 -21.01
C THR A 269 -9.14 14.43 -21.22
N VAL A 270 -9.84 13.56 -20.51
CA VAL A 270 -9.66 12.12 -20.59
C VAL A 270 -10.83 11.49 -21.35
N ASP A 271 -10.49 10.71 -22.37
CA ASP A 271 -11.38 9.82 -23.09
C ASP A 271 -11.00 8.37 -22.75
N LEU A 272 -11.97 7.55 -22.38
CA LEU A 272 -11.76 6.20 -21.91
C LEU A 272 -12.96 5.31 -22.27
N GLU A 273 -12.67 4.09 -22.72
CA GLU A 273 -13.71 3.07 -22.94
C GLU A 273 -13.29 1.74 -22.34
N ILE A 274 -14.27 1.06 -21.72
CA ILE A 274 -14.10 -0.30 -21.18
C ILE A 274 -15.19 -1.18 -21.76
N ARG A 275 -14.78 -2.36 -22.22
CA ARG A 275 -15.68 -3.34 -22.86
C ARG A 275 -16.04 -4.48 -21.93
N ALA A 276 -17.13 -5.16 -22.20
CA ALA A 276 -17.48 -6.41 -21.56
C ALA A 276 -16.37 -7.45 -21.76
N GLY A 277 -16.02 -8.19 -20.71
CA GLY A 277 -14.92 -9.17 -20.74
C GLY A 277 -13.52 -8.55 -20.76
N GLU A 278 -13.40 -7.28 -20.33
CA GLU A 278 -12.14 -6.57 -20.29
C GLU A 278 -11.79 -6.11 -18.87
N ILE A 279 -10.52 -6.25 -18.50
CA ILE A 279 -9.91 -5.52 -17.36
C ILE A 279 -9.08 -4.39 -17.92
N LEU A 280 -9.51 -3.14 -17.66
CA LEU A 280 -8.73 -1.95 -17.93
C LEU A 280 -8.03 -1.49 -16.66
N GLY A 281 -6.70 -1.53 -16.66
CA GLY A 281 -5.87 -1.04 -15.58
C GLY A 281 -5.59 0.46 -15.69
N ILE A 282 -5.59 1.17 -14.57
CA ILE A 282 -5.15 2.58 -14.49
C ILE A 282 -3.95 2.66 -13.56
N ALA A 283 -2.80 3.01 -14.14
CA ALA A 283 -1.56 3.31 -13.44
C ALA A 283 -1.46 4.79 -13.11
N GLY A 284 -0.73 5.11 -12.04
CA GLY A 284 -0.39 6.47 -11.67
C GLY A 284 0.02 6.58 -10.21
N VAL A 285 0.76 7.64 -9.87
CA VAL A 285 1.12 7.97 -8.49
C VAL A 285 -0.05 8.67 -7.82
N GLU A 286 -0.20 8.54 -6.51
CA GLU A 286 -1.25 9.21 -5.74
C GLU A 286 -1.26 10.73 -6.01
N GLY A 287 -2.45 11.29 -6.24
CA GLY A 287 -2.63 12.70 -6.61
C GLY A 287 -2.66 13.00 -8.12
N ASN A 288 -2.45 12.01 -8.98
CA ASN A 288 -2.45 12.20 -10.44
C ASN A 288 -3.84 12.08 -11.11
N GLY A 289 -4.94 12.05 -10.33
CA GLY A 289 -6.30 12.07 -10.86
C GLY A 289 -7.05 10.75 -10.73
N GLN A 290 -6.43 9.68 -10.21
CA GLN A 290 -7.08 8.38 -10.01
C GLN A 290 -8.29 8.47 -9.06
N GLN A 291 -8.15 9.21 -7.96
CA GLN A 291 -9.24 9.42 -7.01
C GLN A 291 -10.40 10.17 -7.66
N GLN A 292 -10.12 11.20 -8.45
CA GLN A 292 -11.15 11.95 -9.19
C GLN A 292 -11.85 11.08 -10.22
N LEU A 293 -11.09 10.24 -10.93
CA LEU A 293 -11.67 9.26 -11.87
C LEU A 293 -12.63 8.30 -11.15
N GLU A 294 -12.20 7.72 -10.03
CA GLU A 294 -13.02 6.87 -9.14
C GLU A 294 -14.30 7.59 -8.71
N GLU A 295 -14.15 8.79 -8.16
CA GLU A 295 -15.25 9.55 -7.58
C GLU A 295 -16.25 10.06 -8.62
N MET A 296 -15.77 10.48 -9.79
CA MET A 296 -16.62 10.92 -10.90
C MET A 296 -17.39 9.75 -11.52
N ILE A 297 -16.78 8.57 -11.70
CA ILE A 297 -17.46 7.37 -12.20
C ILE A 297 -18.54 6.91 -11.21
N MET A 298 -18.29 7.02 -9.91
CA MET A 298 -19.28 6.65 -8.88
C MET A 298 -20.33 7.74 -8.61
N GLY A 299 -20.12 8.98 -9.09
CA GLY A 299 -21.01 10.11 -8.80
C GLY A 299 -20.83 10.70 -7.41
N LEU A 300 -19.68 10.45 -6.77
CA LEU A 300 -19.26 11.04 -5.50
C LEU A 300 -18.72 12.47 -5.71
N GLU A 301 -18.11 12.73 -6.87
CA GLU A 301 -17.71 14.04 -7.32
C GLU A 301 -18.46 14.40 -8.62
N LYS A 302 -18.83 15.69 -8.76
CA LYS A 302 -19.54 16.18 -9.95
C LYS A 302 -18.59 16.34 -11.13
N VAL A 303 -18.96 15.81 -12.27
CA VAL A 303 -18.29 16.05 -13.54
C VAL A 303 -18.57 17.48 -14.00
N LYS A 304 -17.53 18.32 -14.06
CA LYS A 304 -17.65 19.74 -14.50
C LYS A 304 -17.50 19.91 -16.01
N CYS A 305 -16.79 18.99 -16.66
CA CYS A 305 -16.55 18.98 -18.09
C CYS A 305 -16.56 17.56 -18.61
N GLY A 306 -17.25 17.32 -19.72
CA GLY A 306 -17.39 16.01 -20.34
C GLY A 306 -18.61 15.24 -19.86
N LYS A 307 -18.72 14.00 -20.33
CA LYS A 307 -19.85 13.10 -20.07
C LYS A 307 -19.37 11.68 -19.75
N ILE A 308 -20.16 10.99 -18.93
CA ILE A 308 -19.95 9.58 -18.61
C ILE A 308 -21.18 8.79 -19.07
N PHE A 309 -20.92 7.71 -19.81
CA PHE A 309 -21.96 6.80 -20.30
C PHE A 309 -21.75 5.40 -19.74
N PHE A 310 -22.82 4.76 -19.35
CA PHE A 310 -22.86 3.36 -18.93
C PHE A 310 -23.88 2.62 -19.80
N LYS A 311 -23.45 1.59 -20.52
CA LYS A 311 -24.29 0.87 -21.50
C LYS A 311 -25.04 1.83 -22.44
N GLN A 312 -24.31 2.81 -23.00
CA GLN A 312 -24.82 3.86 -23.89
C GLN A 312 -25.77 4.88 -23.25
N GLU A 313 -26.18 4.71 -21.98
CA GLU A 313 -27.00 5.67 -21.23
C GLU A 313 -26.09 6.71 -20.56
N GLU A 314 -26.40 8.00 -20.66
CA GLU A 314 -25.65 9.05 -19.96
C GLU A 314 -25.95 9.01 -18.45
N ILE A 315 -24.89 8.82 -17.65
CA ILE A 315 -25.00 8.73 -16.19
C ILE A 315 -24.36 9.93 -15.47
N THR A 316 -23.90 10.95 -16.18
CA THR A 316 -23.12 12.10 -15.67
C THR A 316 -23.76 12.72 -14.43
N GLY A 317 -25.08 12.98 -14.46
CA GLY A 317 -25.80 13.60 -13.35
C GLY A 317 -26.44 12.65 -12.34
N MET A 318 -26.28 11.33 -12.53
CA MET A 318 -26.95 10.33 -11.68
C MET A 318 -26.26 10.20 -10.32
N SER A 319 -27.06 9.94 -9.30
CA SER A 319 -26.58 9.66 -7.93
C SER A 319 -25.88 8.29 -7.85
N VAL A 320 -25.05 8.10 -6.81
CA VAL A 320 -24.40 6.81 -6.49
C VAL A 320 -25.39 5.66 -6.47
N LYS A 321 -26.56 5.86 -5.82
CA LYS A 321 -27.62 4.84 -5.72
C LYS A 321 -28.15 4.41 -7.09
N GLU A 322 -28.35 5.35 -8.00
CA GLU A 322 -28.84 5.07 -9.35
C GLU A 322 -27.81 4.31 -10.18
N ARG A 323 -26.53 4.68 -10.06
CA ARG A 323 -25.41 4.00 -10.74
C ARG A 323 -25.25 2.56 -10.24
N CYS A 324 -25.28 2.34 -8.92
CA CYS A 324 -25.24 1.00 -8.34
C CYS A 324 -26.43 0.13 -8.78
N LYS A 325 -27.65 0.70 -8.86
CA LYS A 325 -28.83 -0.02 -9.35
C LYS A 325 -28.76 -0.43 -10.83
N ARG A 326 -27.95 0.28 -11.63
CA ARG A 326 -27.73 -0.04 -13.04
C ARG A 326 -26.70 -1.13 -13.28
N GLY A 327 -26.01 -1.57 -12.22
CA GLY A 327 -25.03 -2.66 -12.31
C GLY A 327 -23.58 -2.20 -12.21
N ILE A 328 -23.30 -1.06 -11.55
CA ILE A 328 -21.94 -0.66 -11.20
C ILE A 328 -21.66 -1.13 -9.77
N GLY A 329 -20.74 -2.09 -9.62
CA GLY A 329 -20.17 -2.52 -8.33
C GLY A 329 -18.96 -1.69 -7.99
N TYR A 330 -18.72 -1.46 -6.69
CA TYR A 330 -17.67 -0.54 -6.25
C TYR A 330 -16.87 -1.05 -5.08
N ILE A 331 -15.57 -1.19 -5.28
CA ILE A 331 -14.56 -1.49 -4.26
C ILE A 331 -13.70 -0.23 -4.12
N PRO A 332 -13.90 0.60 -3.08
CA PRO A 332 -13.20 1.87 -2.93
C PRO A 332 -11.74 1.70 -2.50
N SER A 333 -10.93 2.70 -2.82
CA SER A 333 -9.54 2.80 -2.40
C SER A 333 -9.36 2.87 -0.88
N ASP A 334 -10.32 3.48 -0.16
CA ASP A 334 -10.39 3.50 1.30
C ASP A 334 -11.66 2.80 1.79
N ARG A 335 -11.49 1.53 2.22
CA ARG A 335 -12.61 0.71 2.70
C ARG A 335 -13.24 1.23 4.01
N TYR A 336 -12.42 1.82 4.91
CA TYR A 336 -12.92 2.34 6.20
C TYR A 336 -13.79 3.57 6.01
N LYS A 337 -13.45 4.42 5.04
CA LYS A 337 -14.20 5.64 4.75
C LYS A 337 -15.48 5.36 3.96
N ARG A 338 -15.51 4.31 3.11
CA ARG A 338 -16.55 4.18 2.07
C ARG A 338 -17.20 2.81 1.93
N ALA A 339 -16.60 1.75 2.47
CA ALA A 339 -17.10 0.40 2.21
C ALA A 339 -17.61 -0.35 3.44
N ILE A 340 -17.06 -0.11 4.62
CA ILE A 340 -17.43 -0.82 5.84
C ILE A 340 -17.82 0.11 6.98
N LEU A 341 -18.62 -0.43 7.89
CA LEU A 341 -18.94 0.19 9.19
C LEU A 341 -18.29 -0.65 10.27
N PRO A 342 -17.10 -0.26 10.80
CA PRO A 342 -16.28 -1.11 11.69
C PRO A 342 -16.98 -1.55 12.98
N GLY A 343 -17.89 -0.73 13.50
CA GLY A 343 -18.67 -1.00 14.71
C GLY A 343 -19.93 -1.86 14.48
N PHE A 344 -20.16 -2.34 13.26
CA PHE A 344 -21.32 -3.15 12.89
C PHE A 344 -20.90 -4.59 12.62
N SER A 345 -21.87 -5.52 12.68
CA SER A 345 -21.65 -6.93 12.40
C SER A 345 -21.35 -7.20 10.93
N LEU A 346 -20.88 -8.42 10.60
CA LEU A 346 -20.69 -8.85 9.22
C LEU A 346 -22.03 -8.82 8.48
N LYS A 347 -23.11 -9.34 9.08
CA LYS A 347 -24.44 -9.36 8.46
C LYS A 347 -24.95 -7.95 8.14
N ASP A 348 -24.72 -6.98 9.01
CA ASP A 348 -25.10 -5.59 8.75
C ASP A 348 -24.28 -5.00 7.61
N ASN A 349 -22.97 -5.32 7.56
CA ASN A 349 -22.09 -4.89 6.47
C ASN A 349 -22.44 -5.57 5.13
N TYR A 350 -22.92 -6.81 5.11
CA TYR A 350 -23.46 -7.44 3.89
C TYR A 350 -24.78 -6.80 3.43
N LEU A 351 -25.58 -6.31 4.39
CA LEU A 351 -26.84 -5.62 4.08
C LEU A 351 -26.62 -4.27 3.38
N LEU A 352 -25.48 -3.60 3.59
CA LEU A 352 -25.20 -2.27 3.02
C LEU A 352 -25.36 -2.26 1.49
N GLY A 353 -26.27 -1.39 1.02
CA GLY A 353 -26.63 -1.27 -0.40
C GLY A 353 -27.63 -2.31 -0.90
N ASN A 354 -27.92 -3.38 -0.14
CA ASN A 354 -28.88 -4.42 -0.48
C ASN A 354 -30.26 -4.23 0.18
N GLN A 355 -30.39 -3.31 1.14
CA GLN A 355 -31.63 -3.05 1.89
C GLN A 355 -32.83 -2.60 1.03
N TYR A 356 -32.59 -2.32 -0.25
CA TYR A 356 -33.65 -1.94 -1.20
C TYR A 356 -34.21 -3.12 -2.01
N LYS A 357 -33.59 -4.30 -1.89
CA LYS A 357 -34.05 -5.53 -2.55
C LYS A 357 -35.14 -6.20 -1.70
N ASP A 358 -36.25 -6.64 -2.32
CA ASP A 358 -37.37 -7.26 -1.62
C ASP A 358 -36.99 -8.51 -0.81
N SER A 359 -35.95 -9.23 -1.22
CA SER A 359 -35.41 -10.37 -0.47
C SER A 359 -34.78 -9.97 0.89
N TYR A 360 -34.16 -8.79 0.99
CA TYR A 360 -33.54 -8.31 2.20
C TYR A 360 -34.48 -7.50 3.09
N ALA A 361 -35.42 -6.74 2.49
CA ALA A 361 -36.36 -5.93 3.24
C ALA A 361 -37.69 -5.82 2.46
N ARG A 362 -38.81 -6.00 3.16
CA ARG A 362 -40.15 -5.86 2.57
C ARG A 362 -41.01 -5.02 3.51
N LYS A 363 -41.71 -4.02 2.94
CA LYS A 363 -42.61 -3.10 3.67
C LYS A 363 -41.94 -2.45 4.91
N GLY A 364 -40.63 -2.11 4.78
CA GLY A 364 -39.87 -1.46 5.87
C GLY A 364 -39.34 -2.40 6.96
N MET A 365 -39.57 -3.70 6.86
CA MET A 365 -39.06 -4.70 7.80
C MET A 365 -37.94 -5.52 7.13
N LEU A 366 -36.84 -5.72 7.87
CA LEU A 366 -35.73 -6.58 7.44
C LEU A 366 -36.09 -8.05 7.55
N ASN A 367 -35.75 -8.84 6.53
CA ASN A 367 -35.85 -10.29 6.55
C ASN A 367 -34.59 -10.89 7.17
N GLN A 368 -34.58 -11.02 8.50
CA GLN A 368 -33.43 -11.48 9.27
C GLN A 368 -33.00 -12.89 8.86
N GLU A 369 -33.93 -13.79 8.63
CA GLU A 369 -33.64 -15.18 8.21
C GLU A 369 -32.88 -15.21 6.87
N TYR A 370 -33.34 -14.43 5.89
CA TYR A 370 -32.67 -14.32 4.61
C TYR A 370 -31.27 -13.69 4.73
N ILE A 371 -31.14 -12.64 5.56
CA ILE A 371 -29.85 -11.95 5.80
C ILE A 371 -28.85 -12.92 6.42
N GLU A 372 -29.23 -13.69 7.45
CA GLU A 372 -28.38 -14.67 8.11
C GLU A 372 -27.93 -15.78 7.15
N LYS A 373 -28.91 -16.37 6.42
CA LYS A 373 -28.64 -17.41 5.43
C LYS A 373 -27.66 -16.90 4.35
N LYS A 374 -27.93 -15.71 3.82
CA LYS A 374 -27.11 -15.12 2.75
C LYS A 374 -25.72 -14.73 3.23
N THR A 375 -25.61 -14.22 4.46
CA THR A 375 -24.31 -13.91 5.10
C THR A 375 -23.46 -15.17 5.18
N LYS A 376 -24.03 -16.28 5.67
CA LYS A 376 -23.31 -17.56 5.78
C LYS A 376 -22.84 -18.08 4.41
N GLU A 377 -23.73 -18.05 3.40
CA GLU A 377 -23.41 -18.44 2.02
C GLU A 377 -22.23 -17.64 1.47
N LEU A 378 -22.25 -16.30 1.63
CA LEU A 378 -21.19 -15.42 1.13
C LEU A 378 -19.87 -15.59 1.90
N MET A 379 -19.94 -15.79 3.22
CA MET A 379 -18.75 -16.09 4.02
C MET A 379 -18.05 -17.37 3.54
N GLU A 380 -18.82 -18.43 3.29
CA GLU A 380 -18.30 -19.71 2.80
C GLU A 380 -17.75 -19.57 1.37
N LYS A 381 -18.53 -18.99 0.46
CA LYS A 381 -18.15 -18.84 -0.95
C LYS A 381 -16.89 -18.00 -1.17
N PHE A 382 -16.69 -16.97 -0.36
CA PHE A 382 -15.57 -16.03 -0.49
C PHE A 382 -14.47 -16.21 0.57
N ASP A 383 -14.49 -17.32 1.31
CA ASP A 383 -13.52 -17.62 2.38
C ASP A 383 -13.34 -16.44 3.35
N VAL A 384 -14.43 -15.85 3.81
CA VAL A 384 -14.39 -14.81 4.83
C VAL A 384 -14.32 -15.48 6.20
N ARG A 385 -13.15 -15.43 6.82
CA ARG A 385 -12.90 -16.12 8.10
C ARG A 385 -13.36 -15.27 9.25
N ALA A 386 -14.46 -15.69 9.88
CA ALA A 386 -15.03 -15.11 11.09
C ALA A 386 -15.71 -16.21 11.89
N VAL A 387 -15.97 -15.95 13.19
CA VAL A 387 -16.66 -16.91 14.07
C VAL A 387 -18.10 -17.12 13.60
N ASN A 388 -18.80 -16.03 13.30
CA ASN A 388 -20.17 -16.02 12.75
C ASN A 388 -20.50 -14.65 12.15
N GLY A 389 -21.71 -14.51 11.62
CA GLY A 389 -22.20 -13.26 11.02
C GLY A 389 -22.43 -12.09 12.00
N ASP A 390 -22.48 -12.34 13.30
CA ASP A 390 -22.66 -11.32 14.35
C ASP A 390 -21.36 -10.68 14.80
N GLN A 391 -20.21 -11.26 14.43
CA GLN A 391 -18.92 -10.69 14.75
C GLN A 391 -18.77 -9.30 14.14
N LEU A 392 -18.16 -8.36 14.89
CA LEU A 392 -17.89 -7.01 14.37
C LEU A 392 -16.83 -7.08 13.27
N ILE A 393 -17.09 -6.41 12.13
CA ILE A 393 -16.16 -6.41 11.00
C ILE A 393 -14.83 -5.75 11.35
N GLY A 394 -14.81 -4.78 12.26
CA GLY A 394 -13.59 -4.12 12.73
C GLY A 394 -12.61 -5.05 13.44
N ALA A 395 -13.07 -6.21 13.93
CA ALA A 395 -12.22 -7.23 14.57
C ALA A 395 -11.56 -8.20 13.56
N LEU A 396 -11.93 -8.14 12.28
CA LEU A 396 -11.34 -8.98 11.24
C LEU A 396 -10.03 -8.41 10.72
N SER A 397 -9.17 -9.29 10.17
CA SER A 397 -8.00 -8.87 9.40
C SER A 397 -8.41 -8.07 8.16
N GLY A 398 -7.51 -7.20 7.66
CA GLY A 398 -7.75 -6.42 6.45
C GLY A 398 -8.13 -7.27 5.24
N GLY A 399 -7.54 -8.45 5.08
CA GLY A 399 -7.87 -9.41 4.02
C GLY A 399 -9.33 -9.89 4.12
N ASN A 400 -9.80 -10.28 5.31
CA ASN A 400 -11.19 -10.72 5.50
C ASN A 400 -12.19 -9.57 5.33
N GLN A 401 -11.86 -8.35 5.78
CA GLN A 401 -12.68 -7.17 5.52
C GLN A 401 -12.83 -6.92 4.01
N GLN A 402 -11.74 -7.02 3.26
CA GLN A 402 -11.74 -6.79 1.81
C GLN A 402 -12.48 -7.90 1.06
N LYS A 403 -12.33 -9.16 1.47
CA LYS A 403 -13.12 -10.28 0.94
C LYS A 403 -14.61 -10.07 1.14
N LEU A 404 -15.03 -9.54 2.31
CA LEU A 404 -16.43 -9.20 2.56
C LEU A 404 -16.91 -8.08 1.61
N VAL A 405 -16.14 -7.02 1.44
CA VAL A 405 -16.51 -5.93 0.50
C VAL A 405 -16.66 -6.47 -0.91
N LEU A 406 -15.66 -7.23 -1.38
CA LEU A 406 -15.67 -7.85 -2.71
C LEU A 406 -16.88 -8.78 -2.88
N SER A 407 -17.14 -9.67 -1.92
CA SER A 407 -18.25 -10.63 -1.99
C SER A 407 -19.60 -9.94 -2.06
N ARG A 408 -19.80 -8.86 -1.28
CA ARG A 408 -21.01 -8.05 -1.31
C ARG A 408 -21.24 -7.38 -2.67
N GLU A 409 -20.18 -6.86 -3.28
CA GLU A 409 -20.29 -6.19 -4.58
C GLU A 409 -20.48 -7.20 -5.72
N VAL A 410 -19.80 -8.34 -5.68
CA VAL A 410 -19.94 -9.43 -6.67
C VAL A 410 -21.33 -10.09 -6.60
N ASP A 411 -21.90 -10.26 -5.40
CA ASP A 411 -23.24 -10.84 -5.22
C ASP A 411 -24.38 -9.98 -5.81
N LYS A 412 -24.09 -8.72 -6.10
CA LYS A 412 -25.04 -7.84 -6.81
C LYS A 412 -25.14 -8.15 -8.31
N ASP A 413 -24.30 -9.04 -8.84
CA ASP A 413 -24.12 -9.38 -10.26
C ASP A 413 -23.90 -8.12 -11.14
N PRO A 414 -22.86 -7.33 -10.87
CA PRO A 414 -22.64 -6.10 -11.61
C PRO A 414 -22.15 -6.36 -13.04
N ASP A 415 -22.43 -5.42 -13.96
CA ASP A 415 -21.85 -5.43 -15.31
C ASP A 415 -20.47 -4.78 -15.37
N LEU A 416 -20.22 -3.85 -14.43
CA LEU A 416 -18.93 -3.20 -14.22
C LEU A 416 -18.53 -3.28 -12.75
N ILE A 417 -17.31 -3.73 -12.48
CA ILE A 417 -16.65 -3.56 -11.17
C ILE A 417 -15.61 -2.44 -11.28
N LEU A 418 -15.80 -1.39 -10.49
CA LEU A 418 -14.79 -0.39 -10.24
C LEU A 418 -13.98 -0.83 -9.02
N ALA A 419 -12.78 -1.35 -9.24
CA ALA A 419 -11.87 -1.88 -8.22
C ALA A 419 -10.70 -0.91 -8.01
N CYS A 420 -10.77 -0.12 -6.91
CA CYS A 420 -9.77 0.88 -6.60
C CYS A 420 -8.89 0.39 -5.46
N GLN A 421 -7.58 0.22 -5.73
CA GLN A 421 -6.60 -0.29 -4.76
C GLN A 421 -7.09 -1.57 -4.04
N PRO A 422 -7.66 -2.57 -4.76
CA PRO A 422 -8.41 -3.66 -4.14
C PRO A 422 -7.58 -4.55 -3.23
N VAL A 423 -6.26 -4.54 -3.39
CA VAL A 423 -5.33 -5.40 -2.62
C VAL A 423 -4.40 -4.61 -1.70
N ARG A 424 -4.56 -3.29 -1.61
CA ARG A 424 -3.67 -2.44 -0.80
C ARG A 424 -3.68 -2.86 0.67
N GLY A 425 -2.48 -3.17 1.18
CA GLY A 425 -2.29 -3.50 2.59
C GLY A 425 -2.83 -4.87 3.00
N LEU A 426 -2.95 -5.81 2.06
CA LEU A 426 -3.39 -7.17 2.30
C LEU A 426 -2.22 -8.16 2.36
N ASP A 427 -2.50 -9.33 2.90
CA ASP A 427 -1.61 -10.49 2.84
C ASP A 427 -1.61 -11.13 1.45
N ILE A 428 -0.56 -11.90 1.14
CA ILE A 428 -0.37 -12.53 -0.18
C ILE A 428 -1.52 -13.47 -0.54
N GLY A 429 -2.07 -14.20 0.45
CA GLY A 429 -3.20 -15.11 0.23
C GLY A 429 -4.48 -14.35 -0.15
N ALA A 430 -4.77 -13.24 0.51
CA ALA A 430 -5.90 -12.38 0.17
C ALA A 430 -5.72 -11.70 -1.19
N ILE A 431 -4.49 -11.27 -1.54
CA ILE A 431 -4.17 -10.70 -2.86
C ILE A 431 -4.52 -11.70 -3.96
N LYS A 432 -3.98 -12.91 -3.87
CA LYS A 432 -4.25 -13.97 -4.87
C LYS A 432 -5.75 -14.26 -4.99
N PHE A 433 -6.46 -14.35 -3.87
CA PHE A 433 -7.90 -14.58 -3.88
C PHE A 433 -8.64 -13.49 -4.66
N ILE A 434 -8.35 -12.22 -4.37
CA ILE A 434 -8.99 -11.07 -5.04
C ILE A 434 -8.66 -11.04 -6.52
N HIS A 435 -7.41 -11.29 -6.90
CA HIS A 435 -6.98 -11.37 -8.30
C HIS A 435 -7.76 -12.44 -9.07
N ASN A 436 -7.92 -13.63 -8.50
CA ASN A 436 -8.70 -14.71 -9.11
C ASN A 436 -10.18 -14.32 -9.31
N VAL A 437 -10.79 -13.66 -8.31
CA VAL A 437 -12.19 -13.20 -8.44
C VAL A 437 -12.34 -12.14 -9.54
N LEU A 438 -11.42 -11.18 -9.66
CA LEU A 438 -11.45 -10.18 -10.73
C LEU A 438 -11.29 -10.80 -12.11
N LEU A 439 -10.36 -11.78 -12.25
CA LEU A 439 -10.20 -12.53 -13.50
C LEU A 439 -11.43 -13.39 -13.83
N GLU A 440 -12.06 -13.99 -12.82
CA GLU A 440 -13.28 -14.77 -13.03
C GLU A 440 -14.43 -13.89 -13.52
N LEU A 441 -14.63 -12.71 -12.95
CA LEU A 441 -15.61 -11.73 -13.41
C LEU A 441 -15.37 -11.33 -14.86
N ARG A 442 -14.12 -11.04 -15.23
CA ARG A 442 -13.74 -10.77 -16.62
C ARG A 442 -14.09 -11.96 -17.53
N ASN A 443 -13.74 -13.18 -17.10
CA ASN A 443 -14.02 -14.40 -17.87
C ASN A 443 -15.53 -14.69 -18.04
N GLN A 444 -16.37 -14.17 -17.14
CA GLN A 444 -17.83 -14.19 -17.22
C GLN A 444 -18.40 -13.07 -18.10
N GLY A 445 -17.55 -12.29 -18.76
CA GLY A 445 -17.97 -11.18 -19.62
C GLY A 445 -18.26 -9.86 -18.89
N LYS A 446 -17.93 -9.76 -17.60
CA LYS A 446 -18.05 -8.49 -16.86
C LYS A 446 -16.90 -7.54 -17.20
N ALA A 447 -17.14 -6.23 -17.13
CA ALA A 447 -16.11 -5.23 -17.26
C ALA A 447 -15.47 -4.94 -15.88
N VAL A 448 -14.15 -4.72 -15.84
CA VAL A 448 -13.44 -4.33 -14.64
C VAL A 448 -12.57 -3.12 -14.91
N LEU A 449 -12.78 -2.05 -14.17
CA LEU A 449 -11.82 -0.92 -14.11
C LEU A 449 -10.97 -1.10 -12.85
N LEU A 450 -9.70 -1.45 -13.05
CA LEU A 450 -8.74 -1.67 -11.98
C LEU A 450 -7.85 -0.45 -11.81
N ILE A 451 -7.96 0.25 -10.70
CA ILE A 451 -7.05 1.34 -10.34
C ILE A 451 -6.07 0.79 -9.30
N SER A 452 -4.78 0.70 -9.63
CA SER A 452 -3.75 0.22 -8.71
C SER A 452 -2.47 1.05 -8.79
N ALA A 453 -1.82 1.26 -7.65
CA ALA A 453 -0.48 1.81 -7.57
C ALA A 453 0.59 0.74 -7.82
N GLU A 454 0.24 -0.54 -7.61
CA GLU A 454 1.15 -1.65 -7.82
C GLU A 454 1.14 -2.08 -9.29
N LEU A 455 2.26 -1.86 -10.00
CA LEU A 455 2.37 -2.24 -11.41
C LEU A 455 2.26 -3.75 -11.63
N SER A 456 2.67 -4.56 -10.65
CA SER A 456 2.54 -6.02 -10.69
C SER A 456 1.09 -6.46 -10.89
N ASP A 457 0.13 -5.81 -10.18
CA ASP A 457 -1.29 -6.12 -10.30
C ASP A 457 -1.79 -5.78 -11.71
N LEU A 458 -1.39 -4.59 -12.20
CA LEU A 458 -1.79 -4.12 -13.52
C LEU A 458 -1.27 -5.03 -14.64
N PHE A 459 0.02 -5.41 -14.59
CA PHE A 459 0.59 -6.33 -15.57
C PHE A 459 -0.01 -7.74 -15.53
N GLN A 460 -0.36 -8.21 -14.33
CA GLN A 460 -0.93 -9.56 -14.16
C GLN A 460 -2.40 -9.65 -14.58
N LEU A 461 -3.18 -8.60 -14.34
CA LEU A 461 -4.64 -8.65 -14.49
C LEU A 461 -5.14 -7.94 -15.74
N SER A 462 -4.53 -6.83 -16.15
CA SER A 462 -5.13 -5.92 -17.14
C SER A 462 -4.91 -6.38 -18.58
N ASP A 463 -5.93 -6.19 -19.42
CA ASP A 463 -5.84 -6.36 -20.87
C ASP A 463 -5.24 -5.14 -21.54
N ARG A 464 -5.59 -3.95 -21.04
CA ARG A 464 -5.00 -2.66 -21.41
C ARG A 464 -4.67 -1.89 -20.15
N ILE A 465 -3.68 -1.01 -20.26
CA ILE A 465 -3.28 -0.11 -19.17
C ILE A 465 -3.35 1.33 -19.67
N GLY A 466 -4.02 2.19 -18.90
CA GLY A 466 -3.95 3.64 -19.02
C GLY A 466 -3.04 4.21 -17.96
N VAL A 467 -2.23 5.22 -18.30
CA VAL A 467 -1.33 5.87 -17.34
C VAL A 467 -1.75 7.32 -17.14
N LEU A 468 -2.08 7.67 -15.88
CA LEU A 468 -2.48 9.02 -15.50
C LEU A 468 -1.31 9.81 -14.92
N TYR A 469 -1.17 11.06 -15.36
CA TYR A 469 -0.27 12.04 -14.79
C TYR A 469 -0.93 13.42 -14.77
N LYS A 470 -1.01 14.06 -13.61
CA LYS A 470 -1.62 15.38 -13.38
C LYS A 470 -3.02 15.54 -14.00
N GLY A 471 -3.81 14.48 -13.98
CA GLY A 471 -5.20 14.46 -14.49
C GLY A 471 -5.32 14.23 -15.99
N GLU A 472 -4.22 13.93 -16.69
CA GLU A 472 -4.19 13.64 -18.12
C GLU A 472 -3.85 12.17 -18.38
N MET A 473 -4.42 11.61 -19.45
CA MET A 473 -4.06 10.26 -19.93
C MET A 473 -2.81 10.37 -20.80
N MET A 474 -1.67 9.96 -20.24
CA MET A 474 -0.37 9.99 -20.94
C MET A 474 -0.26 8.91 -22.00
N SER A 475 -0.82 7.75 -21.74
CA SER A 475 -0.83 6.60 -22.65
C SER A 475 -1.99 5.67 -22.29
N LEU A 476 -2.55 4.98 -23.31
CA LEU A 476 -3.56 3.94 -23.16
C LEU A 476 -3.37 2.90 -24.27
N GLN A 477 -2.88 1.71 -23.92
CA GLN A 477 -2.60 0.65 -24.89
C GLN A 477 -2.68 -0.74 -24.26
N GLU A 478 -2.53 -1.79 -25.08
CA GLU A 478 -2.48 -3.18 -24.65
C GLU A 478 -1.33 -3.40 -23.65
N THR A 479 -1.56 -4.20 -22.61
CA THR A 479 -0.58 -4.44 -21.53
C THR A 479 0.75 -4.96 -22.05
N GLU A 480 0.73 -5.81 -23.08
CA GLU A 480 1.91 -6.43 -23.69
C GLU A 480 2.86 -5.42 -24.37
N LYS A 481 2.36 -4.22 -24.68
CA LYS A 481 3.16 -3.14 -25.30
C LYS A 481 3.94 -2.30 -24.31
N TYR A 482 3.73 -2.54 -23.02
CA TYR A 482 4.41 -1.83 -21.96
C TYR A 482 5.56 -2.63 -21.36
N THR A 483 6.62 -1.92 -20.99
CA THR A 483 7.60 -2.38 -20.01
C THR A 483 7.44 -1.61 -18.71
N THR A 484 8.00 -2.10 -17.63
CA THR A 484 7.99 -1.39 -16.33
C THR A 484 8.62 0.00 -16.46
N GLU A 485 9.71 0.11 -17.24
CA GLU A 485 10.38 1.40 -17.48
C GLU A 485 9.48 2.36 -18.24
N SER A 486 8.79 1.90 -19.31
CA SER A 486 7.93 2.78 -20.12
C SER A 486 6.75 3.32 -19.31
N ILE A 487 6.09 2.48 -18.49
CA ILE A 487 5.02 2.94 -17.58
C ILE A 487 5.58 3.93 -16.56
N SER A 488 6.75 3.66 -15.97
CA SER A 488 7.38 4.54 -14.98
C SER A 488 7.70 5.92 -15.56
N LEU A 489 8.15 5.99 -16.81
CA LEU A 489 8.38 7.25 -17.51
C LEU A 489 7.07 8.04 -17.70
N PHE A 490 5.98 7.39 -18.16
CA PHE A 490 4.68 8.03 -18.28
C PHE A 490 4.13 8.49 -16.93
N MET A 491 4.29 7.70 -15.87
CA MET A 491 3.90 8.08 -14.50
C MET A 491 4.68 9.30 -13.97
N ALA A 492 5.90 9.53 -14.48
CA ALA A 492 6.72 10.70 -14.20
C ALA A 492 6.44 11.89 -15.16
N GLY A 493 5.46 11.77 -16.07
CA GLY A 493 5.09 12.82 -17.03
C GLY A 493 6.03 12.94 -18.21
N LYS A 494 6.92 11.98 -18.42
CA LYS A 494 7.82 11.96 -19.59
C LYS A 494 7.15 11.15 -20.70
N LYS A 495 7.15 11.70 -21.93
CA LYS A 495 6.73 10.93 -23.11
C LYS A 495 7.80 9.86 -23.35
N GLY A 496 7.39 8.60 -23.40
CA GLY A 496 8.27 7.53 -23.83
C GLY A 496 8.83 7.80 -25.23
N VAL A 497 10.09 7.44 -25.41
CA VAL A 497 10.77 7.47 -26.71
C VAL A 497 10.23 6.35 -27.59
#